data_67ea212f634b5bf04d5c2fd51974a15b
#
_entry.id   67ea212f634b5bf04d5c2fd51974a15b
#
_cell.length_a   1.000
_cell.length_b   1.000
_cell.length_c   1.000
_cell.angle_alpha   90.00
_cell.angle_beta   90.00
_cell.angle_gamma   90.00
#
_symmetry.space_group_name_H-M   'P 1'
#
loop_
_entity.id
_entity.type
_entity.pdbx_description
1 polymer ?
#
loop_
_entity_poly.entity_id
_entity_poly.type
_entity_poly.pdbx_seq_one_letter_code
_entity_poly.pdbx_strand_id
1 'polypeptide(L)'
;MFHGRIVVHKDAQKTDAKQTNRNLLLSDQAQIDTKPQLEIYADDVKCTHGATIGQMEENALFYLRSRGIDEVSARRLLLMAFASECLDRMQEGPARTHVEALIHAHLATIAKSSAGFARATHASDAERNFEEVG
;
A
#
# COMPACT_ATOMS: atom_id res chain seq x y z
N MET A 1 1.25 -12.47 4.61
CA MET A 1 1.43 -13.24 3.35
C MET A 1 0.19 -13.08 2.48
N PHE A 2 0.37 -12.73 1.21
CA PHE A 2 -0.70 -12.70 0.20
C PHE A 2 -0.50 -13.87 -0.77
N HIS A 3 -1.58 -14.64 -1.03
CA HIS A 3 -1.57 -15.73 -1.98
C HIS A 3 -2.78 -15.57 -2.92
N GLY A 4 -2.52 -15.09 -4.12
CA GLY A 4 -3.55 -14.92 -5.15
C GLY A 4 -3.39 -15.94 -6.27
N ARG A 5 -4.50 -16.59 -6.67
CA ARG A 5 -4.48 -17.59 -7.74
C ARG A 5 -5.56 -17.28 -8.77
N ILE A 6 -5.17 -17.21 -10.04
CA ILE A 6 -6.07 -17.18 -11.19
C ILE A 6 -6.06 -18.56 -11.82
N VAL A 7 -7.24 -19.15 -11.99
CA VAL A 7 -7.43 -20.44 -12.69
C VAL A 7 -8.26 -20.17 -13.94
N VAL A 8 -7.72 -20.51 -15.11
CA VAL A 8 -8.41 -20.40 -16.39
C VAL A 8 -8.65 -21.79 -16.93
N HIS A 9 -9.92 -22.23 -16.93
CA HIS A 9 -10.33 -23.54 -17.41
C HIS A 9 -10.22 -23.64 -18.93
N LYS A 10 -10.10 -24.87 -19.45
CA LYS A 10 -9.89 -25.15 -20.88
C LYS A 10 -10.92 -24.48 -21.79
N ASP A 11 -12.16 -24.42 -21.35
CA ASP A 11 -13.27 -23.86 -22.15
C ASP A 11 -13.39 -22.32 -22.02
N ALA A 12 -12.61 -21.71 -21.11
CA ALA A 12 -12.61 -20.26 -20.88
C ALA A 12 -11.66 -19.52 -21.87
N GLN A 13 -11.87 -19.77 -23.15
CA GLN A 13 -11.12 -19.08 -24.22
C GLN A 13 -11.44 -17.58 -24.27
N LYS A 14 -10.50 -16.76 -24.76
CA LYS A 14 -10.59 -15.30 -24.81
C LYS A 14 -10.60 -14.60 -23.44
N THR A 15 -10.29 -15.30 -22.37
CA THR A 15 -10.15 -14.69 -21.05
C THR A 15 -9.05 -13.64 -21.06
N ASP A 16 -9.36 -12.43 -20.60
CA ASP A 16 -8.40 -11.39 -20.28
C ASP A 16 -8.41 -11.16 -18.76
N ALA A 17 -7.38 -11.66 -18.07
CA ALA A 17 -7.29 -11.60 -16.62
C ALA A 17 -5.98 -10.97 -16.17
N LYS A 18 -6.09 -10.00 -15.27
CA LYS A 18 -4.94 -9.29 -14.71
C LYS A 18 -5.00 -9.29 -13.19
N GLN A 19 -3.99 -9.89 -12.56
CA GLN A 19 -3.80 -9.84 -11.12
C GLN A 19 -2.75 -8.77 -10.79
N THR A 20 -3.10 -7.80 -9.97
CA THR A 20 -2.17 -6.81 -9.47
C THR A 20 -2.20 -6.81 -7.95
N ASN A 21 -1.04 -7.04 -7.33
CA ASN A 21 -0.87 -6.94 -5.89
C ASN A 21 0.09 -5.79 -5.58
N ARG A 22 -0.41 -4.73 -4.96
CA ARG A 22 0.39 -3.56 -4.57
C ARG A 22 0.42 -3.46 -3.07
N ASN A 23 1.62 -3.35 -2.52
CA ASN A 23 1.85 -3.33 -1.08
C ASN A 23 2.64 -2.09 -0.70
N LEU A 24 2.19 -1.40 0.33
CA LEU A 24 2.87 -0.28 0.94
C LEU A 24 3.22 -0.65 2.37
N LEU A 25 4.51 -0.75 2.66
CA LEU A 25 5.02 -0.99 4.00
C LEU A 25 5.00 0.31 4.79
N LEU A 26 4.42 0.28 5.99
CA LEU A 26 4.26 1.46 6.84
C LEU A 26 5.25 1.49 8.00
N SER A 27 6.18 0.54 8.04
CA SER A 27 7.23 0.41 9.06
C SER A 27 8.41 -0.35 8.46
N ASP A 28 9.61 -0.02 8.90
CA ASP A 28 10.85 -0.72 8.52
C ASP A 28 10.87 -2.17 9.00
N GLN A 29 10.08 -2.49 10.04
CA GLN A 29 9.91 -3.84 10.56
C GLN A 29 8.82 -4.63 9.81
N ALA A 30 8.07 -3.98 8.92
CA ALA A 30 7.00 -4.64 8.19
C ALA A 30 7.57 -5.53 7.09
N GLN A 31 7.05 -6.75 7.02
CA GLN A 31 7.40 -7.72 5.98
C GLN A 31 6.15 -8.21 5.27
N ILE A 32 6.25 -8.41 3.99
CA ILE A 32 5.19 -9.01 3.19
C ILE A 32 5.75 -10.06 2.23
N ASP A 33 5.14 -11.24 2.26
CA ASP A 33 5.34 -12.29 1.27
C ASP A 33 4.18 -12.28 0.29
N THR A 34 4.47 -12.22 -1.01
CA THR A 34 3.47 -12.31 -2.06
C THR A 34 3.73 -13.50 -2.95
N LYS A 35 2.69 -14.29 -3.20
CA LYS A 35 2.76 -15.46 -4.09
C LYS A 35 1.62 -15.39 -5.11
N PRO A 36 1.75 -14.61 -6.19
CA PRO A 36 0.81 -14.67 -7.30
C PRO A 36 1.02 -15.97 -8.08
N GLN A 37 -0.08 -16.61 -8.49
CA GLN A 37 -0.07 -17.89 -9.20
C GLN A 37 -1.06 -17.87 -10.35
N LEU A 38 -0.65 -18.38 -11.51
CA LEU A 38 -1.50 -18.58 -12.68
C LEU A 38 -1.55 -20.06 -13.03
N GLU A 39 -2.76 -20.59 -13.19
CA GLU A 39 -3.03 -21.93 -13.69
C GLU A 39 -3.88 -21.78 -14.96
N ILE A 40 -3.26 -21.94 -16.12
CA ILE A 40 -3.89 -21.65 -17.41
C ILE A 40 -4.00 -22.94 -18.20
N TYR A 41 -5.23 -23.37 -18.47
CA TYR A 41 -5.56 -24.56 -19.24
C TYR A 41 -6.16 -24.27 -20.61
N ALA A 42 -6.37 -22.97 -20.94
CA ALA A 42 -6.85 -22.48 -22.22
C ALA A 42 -5.70 -21.91 -23.06
N ASP A 43 -5.81 -21.98 -24.39
CA ASP A 43 -4.72 -21.62 -25.30
C ASP A 43 -4.78 -20.15 -25.75
N ASP A 44 -5.99 -19.61 -25.96
CA ASP A 44 -6.21 -18.24 -26.47
C ASP A 44 -6.69 -17.31 -25.35
N VAL A 45 -5.75 -16.86 -24.53
CA VAL A 45 -6.02 -16.01 -23.36
C VAL A 45 -4.92 -14.96 -23.15
N LYS A 46 -5.25 -13.90 -22.43
CA LYS A 46 -4.32 -12.87 -21.96
C LYS A 46 -4.35 -12.85 -20.42
N CYS A 47 -3.36 -13.49 -19.81
CA CYS A 47 -3.28 -13.54 -18.37
C CYS A 47 -1.95 -12.98 -17.89
N THR A 48 -2.02 -12.02 -16.97
CA THR A 48 -0.84 -11.38 -16.40
C THR A 48 -0.95 -11.26 -14.90
N HIS A 49 0.18 -11.28 -14.23
CA HIS A 49 0.25 -10.93 -12.82
C HIS A 49 1.43 -10.01 -12.54
N GLY A 50 1.32 -9.23 -11.47
CA GLY A 50 2.38 -8.37 -10.98
C GLY A 50 2.23 -8.13 -9.48
N ALA A 51 3.36 -8.01 -8.79
CA ALA A 51 3.41 -7.60 -7.41
C ALA A 51 4.42 -6.47 -7.26
N THR A 52 4.06 -5.46 -6.47
CA THR A 52 4.95 -4.38 -6.08
C THR A 52 4.96 -4.24 -4.57
N ILE A 53 6.13 -4.01 -4.02
CA ILE A 53 6.34 -3.73 -2.61
C ILE A 53 7.11 -2.42 -2.54
N GLY A 54 6.59 -1.44 -1.83
CA GLY A 54 7.22 -0.15 -1.61
C GLY A 54 7.04 0.32 -0.18
N GLN A 55 7.80 1.34 0.18
CA GLN A 55 7.65 2.09 1.42
C GLN A 55 7.05 3.46 1.11
N MET A 56 6.61 4.16 2.15
CA MET A 56 6.18 5.55 2.00
C MET A 56 7.37 6.41 1.57
N GLU A 57 7.19 7.18 0.50
CA GLU A 57 8.26 8.01 -0.07
C GLU A 57 8.56 9.19 0.85
N GLU A 58 9.77 9.22 1.39
CA GLU A 58 10.20 10.28 2.31
C GLU A 58 10.27 11.67 1.65
N ASN A 59 10.63 11.74 0.38
CA ASN A 59 10.65 12.99 -0.36
C ASN A 59 9.24 13.58 -0.51
N ALA A 60 8.23 12.74 -0.78
CA ALA A 60 6.84 13.18 -0.84
C ALA A 60 6.34 13.65 0.51
N LEU A 61 6.69 12.95 1.58
CA LEU A 61 6.37 13.36 2.95
C LEU A 61 7.04 14.69 3.30
N PHE A 62 8.33 14.84 3.02
CA PHE A 62 9.09 16.07 3.22
C PHE A 62 8.46 17.23 2.44
N TYR A 63 8.12 17.04 1.18
CA TYR A 63 7.48 18.05 0.34
C TYR A 63 6.16 18.56 0.95
N LEU A 64 5.30 17.67 1.40
CA LEU A 64 4.03 18.04 2.04
C LEU A 64 4.26 18.83 3.34
N ARG A 65 5.23 18.40 4.14
CA ARG A 65 5.60 19.07 5.39
C ARG A 65 6.20 20.47 5.15
N SER A 66 7.02 20.64 4.12
CA SER A 66 7.57 21.95 3.75
C SER A 66 6.51 22.95 3.31
N ARG A 67 5.31 22.47 2.93
CA ARG A 67 4.12 23.28 2.61
C ARG A 67 3.21 23.55 3.82
N GLY A 68 3.65 23.19 5.03
CA GLY A 68 2.92 23.47 6.27
C GLY A 68 1.90 22.39 6.65
N ILE A 69 1.87 21.25 5.96
CA ILE A 69 1.01 20.14 6.34
C ILE A 69 1.70 19.35 7.47
N ASP A 70 0.99 19.12 8.57
CA ASP A 70 1.52 18.32 9.67
C ASP A 70 1.78 16.87 9.23
N GLU A 71 2.67 16.18 9.96
CA GLU A 71 3.13 14.86 9.57
C GLU A 71 2.00 13.81 9.50
N VAL A 72 1.05 13.85 10.43
CA VAL A 72 -0.07 12.91 10.46
C VAL A 72 -0.96 13.11 9.24
N SER A 73 -1.26 14.36 8.91
CA SER A 73 -2.06 14.72 7.73
C SER A 73 -1.34 14.39 6.44
N ALA A 74 -0.03 14.64 6.35
CA ALA A 74 0.78 14.32 5.18
C ALA A 74 0.83 12.80 4.92
N ARG A 75 1.07 11.99 5.96
CA ARG A 75 1.03 10.52 5.88
C ARG A 75 -0.35 10.03 5.44
N ARG A 76 -1.41 10.60 6.00
CA ARG A 76 -2.78 10.26 5.62
C ARG A 76 -3.06 10.55 4.15
N LEU A 77 -2.61 11.69 3.62
CA LEU A 77 -2.77 12.05 2.22
C LEU A 77 -2.07 11.04 1.29
N LEU A 78 -0.82 10.66 1.62
CA LEU A 78 -0.07 9.69 0.82
C LEU A 78 -0.72 8.29 0.86
N LEU A 79 -1.23 7.86 2.03
CA LEU A 79 -1.96 6.61 2.15
C LEU A 79 -3.26 6.62 1.34
N MET A 80 -3.99 7.74 1.37
CA MET A 80 -5.19 7.91 0.56
C MET A 80 -4.88 7.86 -0.94
N ALA A 81 -3.82 8.52 -1.40
CA ALA A 81 -3.39 8.49 -2.79
C ALA A 81 -3.10 7.04 -3.25
N PHE A 82 -2.40 6.26 -2.43
CA PHE A 82 -2.13 4.86 -2.70
C PHE A 82 -3.43 4.01 -2.77
N ALA A 83 -4.36 4.23 -1.83
CA ALA A 83 -5.63 3.50 -1.78
C ALA A 83 -6.57 3.89 -2.95
N SER A 84 -6.55 5.16 -3.37
CA SER A 84 -7.37 5.67 -4.48
C SER A 84 -7.12 4.93 -5.78
N GLU A 85 -5.89 4.51 -6.07
CA GLU A 85 -5.58 3.73 -7.26
C GLU A 85 -6.31 2.37 -7.32
N CYS A 86 -6.67 1.81 -6.16
CA CYS A 86 -7.51 0.61 -6.10
C CYS A 86 -8.99 0.96 -6.32
N LEU A 87 -9.45 2.07 -5.73
CA LEU A 87 -10.83 2.55 -5.85
C LEU A 87 -11.17 2.96 -7.30
N ASP A 88 -10.22 3.54 -8.03
CA ASP A 88 -10.41 3.98 -9.42
C ASP A 88 -10.68 2.82 -10.39
N ARG A 89 -10.40 1.58 -9.97
CA ARG A 89 -10.75 0.37 -10.73
C ARG A 89 -12.16 -0.16 -10.44
N MET A 90 -12.81 0.36 -9.41
CA MET A 90 -14.18 0.01 -9.07
C MET A 90 -15.15 0.89 -9.86
N GLN A 91 -16.21 0.29 -10.37
CA GLN A 91 -17.30 1.05 -10.97
C GLN A 91 -17.96 1.95 -9.91
N GLU A 92 -18.37 3.15 -10.33
CA GLU A 92 -19.12 4.05 -9.46
C GLU A 92 -20.42 3.39 -8.98
N GLY A 93 -20.69 3.49 -7.70
CA GLY A 93 -21.88 2.91 -7.10
C GLY A 93 -21.79 2.71 -5.59
N PRO A 94 -22.83 2.18 -4.96
CA PRO A 94 -22.91 2.01 -3.51
C PRO A 94 -21.77 1.21 -2.90
N ALA A 95 -21.27 0.20 -3.61
CA ALA A 95 -20.15 -0.62 -3.17
C ALA A 95 -18.84 0.20 -3.08
N ARG A 96 -18.54 1.01 -4.11
CA ARG A 96 -17.37 1.90 -4.10
C ARG A 96 -17.46 2.90 -2.94
N THR A 97 -18.61 3.56 -2.79
CA THR A 97 -18.81 4.53 -1.71
C THR A 97 -18.64 3.90 -0.32
N HIS A 98 -19.13 2.69 -0.13
CA HIS A 98 -18.98 1.97 1.13
C HIS A 98 -17.52 1.64 1.43
N VAL A 99 -16.79 1.09 0.46
CA VAL A 99 -15.36 0.75 0.60
C VAL A 99 -14.53 2.01 0.85
N GLU A 100 -14.81 3.10 0.16
CA GLU A 100 -14.15 4.39 0.34
C GLU A 100 -14.32 4.92 1.77
N ALA A 101 -15.53 4.86 2.32
CA ALA A 101 -15.80 5.25 3.70
C ALA A 101 -15.02 4.40 4.72
N LEU A 102 -14.94 3.07 4.50
CA LEU A 102 -14.17 2.17 5.34
C LEU A 102 -12.67 2.48 5.29
N ILE A 103 -12.12 2.74 4.10
CA ILE A 103 -10.72 3.12 3.90
C ILE A 103 -10.44 4.43 4.64
N HIS A 104 -11.26 5.47 4.47
CA HIS A 104 -11.11 6.74 5.16
C HIS A 104 -11.04 6.59 6.69
N ALA A 105 -11.97 5.82 7.26
CA ALA A 105 -12.01 5.56 8.70
C ALA A 105 -10.76 4.82 9.18
N HIS A 106 -10.32 3.81 8.44
CA HIS A 106 -9.17 2.98 8.82
C HIS A 106 -7.84 3.72 8.70
N LEU A 107 -7.63 4.45 7.61
CA LEU A 107 -6.40 5.20 7.36
C LEU A 107 -6.20 6.35 8.36
N ALA A 108 -7.26 6.94 8.89
CA ALA A 108 -7.16 7.93 9.96
C ALA A 108 -6.51 7.35 11.23
N THR A 109 -6.74 6.08 11.52
CA THR A 109 -6.16 5.37 12.67
C THR A 109 -4.70 4.97 12.39
N ILE A 110 -4.42 4.42 11.22
CA ILE A 110 -3.08 3.98 10.81
C ILE A 110 -2.10 5.16 10.76
N ALA A 111 -2.51 6.30 10.19
CA ALA A 111 -1.64 7.48 10.07
C ALA A 111 -1.17 8.01 11.43
N LYS A 112 -2.01 7.93 12.46
CA LYS A 112 -1.64 8.29 13.84
C LYS A 112 -0.64 7.32 14.46
N SER A 113 -0.82 6.02 14.22
CA SER A 113 0.05 4.97 14.75
C SER A 113 1.46 5.05 14.14
N SER A 114 1.56 5.21 12.82
CA SER A 114 2.85 5.30 12.12
C SER A 114 3.64 6.57 12.45
N ALA A 115 2.97 7.70 12.71
CA ALA A 115 3.62 8.94 13.15
C ALA A 115 4.20 8.81 14.57
N GLY A 116 3.57 8.05 15.44
CA GLY A 116 4.08 7.77 16.79
C GLY A 116 5.35 6.94 16.78
N PHE A 117 5.45 5.98 15.86
CA PHE A 117 6.62 5.12 15.72
C PHE A 117 7.85 5.88 15.17
N ALA A 118 7.67 6.73 14.15
CA ALA A 118 8.75 7.53 13.58
C ALA A 118 9.35 8.50 14.60
N ARG A 119 8.56 9.06 15.52
CA ARG A 119 9.06 9.91 16.61
C ARG A 119 9.92 9.14 17.63
N ALA A 120 9.57 7.89 17.90
CA ALA A 120 10.32 7.08 18.86
C ALA A 120 11.71 6.69 18.34
N THR A 121 11.85 6.41 17.05
CA THR A 121 13.14 6.07 16.42
C THR A 121 14.08 7.27 16.34
N HIS A 122 13.59 8.46 15.99
CA HIS A 122 14.41 9.68 15.98
C HIS A 122 14.86 10.13 17.37
N ALA A 123 14.07 9.89 18.42
CA ALA A 123 14.48 10.20 19.78
C ALA A 123 15.63 9.31 20.26
N SER A 124 15.58 8.00 19.93
CA SER A 124 16.63 7.05 20.30
C SER A 124 17.96 7.25 19.56
N ASP A 125 17.93 7.82 18.36
CA ASP A 125 19.13 8.13 17.57
C ASP A 125 19.77 9.45 18.03
N ALA A 126 18.99 10.41 18.52
CA ALA A 126 19.50 11.64 19.12
C ALA A 126 20.22 11.39 20.46
N GLU A 127 19.73 10.48 21.28
CA GLU A 127 20.39 10.09 22.54
C GLU A 127 21.71 9.34 22.33
N ARG A 128 21.77 8.46 21.32
CA ARG A 128 23.01 7.69 20.99
C ARG A 128 24.15 8.59 20.49
N ASN A 129 23.84 9.64 19.73
CA ASN A 129 24.87 10.58 19.24
C ASN A 129 25.44 11.49 20.33
N PHE A 130 24.80 11.60 21.50
CA PHE A 130 25.30 12.41 22.61
C PHE A 130 26.30 11.66 23.51
N GLU A 131 26.30 10.32 23.51
CA GLU A 131 27.20 9.49 24.30
C GLU A 131 28.56 9.22 23.63
N GLU A 132 28.68 9.45 22.30
CA GLU A 132 29.96 9.24 21.58
C GLU A 132 30.90 10.48 21.55
N VAL A 133 30.53 11.59 22.13
CA VAL A 133 31.31 12.87 22.13
C VAL A 133 31.76 13.28 23.54
N GLY A 134 31.77 12.35 24.50
CA GLY A 134 32.23 12.56 25.86
C GLY A 134 33.57 11.89 26.16
#